data_406c9e2584d0ba66f2116daa1b06eb91
#
_entry.id   406c9e2584d0ba66f2116daa1b06eb91
#
_cell.length_a   1.000
_cell.length_b   1.000
_cell.length_c   1.000
_cell.angle_alpha   90.00
_cell.angle_beta   90.00
_cell.angle_gamma   90.00
#
_symmetry.space_group_name_H-M   'P 1'
#
loop_
_entity.id
_entity.type
_entity.pdbx_description
1 polymer ?
#
loop_
_entity_poly.entity_id
_entity_poly.type
_entity_poly.pdbx_seq_one_letter_code
_entity_poly.pdbx_strand_id
1 'polypeptide(L)'
;SIFRNLTENAISYSEGKTIYITLAENTQDSCRIIFEDDGQGVDESKLPRLFERFYRVDKGRSRSKGGAGLGLAIVKHAVLFHGGTISVTNRPQGGLRFDFTLKKQF
;
A
#
# COMPACT_ATOMS: atom_id res chain seq x y z
N SER A 1 -9.80 3.81 5.73
CA SER A 1 -9.71 2.37 5.63
C SER A 1 -8.49 1.94 4.83
N ILE A 2 -8.12 0.69 5.01
CA ILE A 2 -6.94 0.13 4.36
C ILE A 2 -7.11 0.12 2.83
N PHE A 3 -8.17 -0.51 2.34
CA PHE A 3 -8.37 -0.66 0.90
C PHE A 3 -8.60 0.68 0.20
N ARG A 4 -9.32 1.56 0.84
CA ARG A 4 -9.57 2.89 0.27
C ARG A 4 -8.26 3.65 0.09
N ASN A 5 -7.41 3.67 1.10
CA ASN A 5 -6.14 4.39 1.02
C ASN A 5 -5.17 3.74 0.03
N LEU A 6 -5.12 2.41 -0.03
CA LEU A 6 -4.30 1.73 -1.03
C LEU A 6 -4.78 2.02 -2.44
N THR A 7 -6.10 2.00 -2.64
CA THR A 7 -6.69 2.26 -3.96
C THR A 7 -6.44 3.71 -4.39
N GLU A 8 -6.66 4.66 -3.49
CA GLU A 8 -6.41 6.07 -3.79
C GLU A 8 -4.95 6.31 -4.12
N ASN A 9 -4.04 5.66 -3.39
CA ASN A 9 -2.61 5.76 -3.65
C ASN A 9 -2.27 5.21 -5.04
N ALA A 10 -2.82 4.06 -5.41
CA ALA A 10 -2.57 3.47 -6.72
C ALA A 10 -3.09 4.37 -7.84
N ILE A 11 -4.29 4.90 -7.70
CA ILE A 11 -4.88 5.79 -8.70
C ILE A 11 -4.07 7.06 -8.85
N SER A 12 -3.62 7.65 -7.73
CA SER A 12 -2.96 8.96 -7.75
C SER A 12 -1.50 8.90 -8.18
N TYR A 13 -0.79 7.81 -7.88
CA TYR A 13 0.67 7.81 -8.01
C TYR A 13 1.25 6.72 -8.89
N SER A 14 0.56 5.61 -9.10
CA SER A 14 1.17 4.49 -9.82
C SER A 14 1.28 4.72 -11.32
N GLU A 15 0.34 5.46 -11.89
CA GLU A 15 0.20 5.67 -13.33
C GLU A 15 -0.04 4.37 -14.09
N GLY A 16 -0.47 3.33 -13.38
CA GLY A 16 -0.85 2.07 -13.99
C GLY A 16 -2.32 2.04 -14.37
N LYS A 17 -2.76 0.89 -14.83
CA LYS A 17 -4.13 0.71 -15.31
C LYS A 17 -4.93 -0.31 -14.51
N THR A 18 -4.24 -1.18 -13.76
CA THR A 18 -4.88 -2.32 -13.11
C THR A 18 -4.44 -2.45 -11.67
N ILE A 19 -5.38 -2.80 -10.82
CA ILE A 19 -5.14 -3.14 -9.42
C ILE A 19 -5.51 -4.61 -9.25
N TYR A 20 -4.64 -5.37 -8.60
CA TYR A 20 -4.85 -6.79 -8.31
C TYR A 20 -4.95 -6.97 -6.80
N ILE A 21 -6.00 -7.61 -6.36
CA ILE A 21 -6.18 -7.92 -4.93
C ILE A 21 -6.29 -9.42 -4.80
N THR A 22 -5.40 -10.02 -4.01
CA THR A 22 -5.34 -11.47 -3.82
C THR A 22 -5.48 -11.80 -2.35
N LEU A 23 -6.36 -12.73 -2.03
CA LEU A 23 -6.43 -13.31 -0.70
C LEU A 23 -5.49 -14.50 -0.68
N ALA A 24 -4.26 -14.27 -0.19
CA ALA A 24 -3.20 -15.27 -0.26
C ALA A 24 -3.34 -16.37 0.78
N GLU A 25 -3.82 -16.02 1.98
CA GLU A 25 -4.06 -16.98 3.05
C GLU A 25 -5.30 -16.56 3.80
N ASN A 26 -6.09 -17.54 4.20
CA ASN A 26 -7.32 -17.30 4.95
C ASN A 26 -7.49 -18.42 5.96
N THR A 27 -7.11 -18.14 7.19
CA THR A 27 -7.20 -19.11 8.28
C THR A 27 -8.31 -18.68 9.24
N GLN A 28 -8.54 -19.51 10.26
CA GLN A 28 -9.51 -19.15 11.29
C GLN A 28 -9.11 -17.89 12.05
N ASP A 29 -7.82 -17.65 12.22
CA ASP A 29 -7.30 -16.57 13.06
C ASP A 29 -6.88 -15.33 12.30
N SER A 30 -6.53 -15.44 11.04
CA SER A 30 -6.00 -14.32 10.28
C SER A 30 -6.21 -14.49 8.78
N CYS A 31 -6.01 -13.40 8.06
CA CYS A 31 -5.95 -13.45 6.60
C CYS A 31 -4.74 -12.66 6.11
N ARG A 32 -4.23 -13.06 4.94
CA ARG A 32 -3.11 -12.37 4.29
C ARG A 32 -3.58 -11.91 2.93
N ILE A 33 -3.40 -10.64 2.67
CA ILE A 33 -3.87 -10.00 1.46
C ILE A 33 -2.69 -9.37 0.72
N ILE A 34 -2.67 -9.53 -0.59
CA ILE A 34 -1.68 -8.91 -1.45
C ILE A 34 -2.41 -7.93 -2.35
N PHE A 35 -2.01 -6.67 -2.29
CA PHE A 35 -2.57 -5.59 -3.07
C PHE A 35 -1.49 -5.05 -4.00
N GLU A 36 -1.72 -5.13 -5.30
CA GLU A 36 -0.71 -4.78 -6.30
C GLU A 36 -1.27 -3.81 -7.33
N ASP A 37 -0.41 -2.96 -7.87
CA ASP A 37 -0.73 -2.19 -9.06
C ASP A 37 0.27 -2.52 -10.17
N ASP A 38 -0.04 -2.14 -11.39
CA ASP A 38 0.82 -2.38 -12.55
C ASP A 38 1.50 -1.10 -13.03
N GLY A 39 1.71 -0.17 -12.11
CA GLY A 39 2.28 1.12 -12.43
C GLY A 39 3.80 1.14 -12.48
N GLN A 40 4.36 2.26 -12.12
CA GLN A 40 5.80 2.49 -12.27
C GLN A 40 6.66 2.01 -11.11
N GLY A 41 6.05 1.74 -9.95
CA GLY A 41 6.81 1.41 -8.75
C GLY A 41 7.57 2.62 -8.23
N VAL A 42 8.55 2.37 -7.37
CA VAL A 42 9.41 3.43 -6.84
C VAL A 42 10.85 2.92 -6.76
N ASP A 43 11.79 3.86 -6.64
CA ASP A 43 13.17 3.52 -6.41
C ASP A 43 13.29 2.70 -5.12
N GLU A 44 14.09 1.63 -5.16
CA GLU A 44 14.27 0.73 -4.01
C GLU A 44 14.65 1.48 -2.74
N SER A 45 15.47 2.52 -2.87
CA SER A 45 15.92 3.31 -1.72
C SER A 45 14.78 4.02 -1.00
N LYS A 46 13.65 4.21 -1.67
CA LYS A 46 12.51 4.94 -1.12
C LYS A 46 11.46 4.04 -0.49
N LEU A 47 11.53 2.73 -0.75
CA LEU A 47 10.54 1.79 -0.22
C LEU A 47 10.40 1.85 1.31
N PRO A 48 11.50 1.88 2.09
CA PRO A 48 11.38 1.90 3.54
C PRO A 48 10.67 3.13 4.10
N ARG A 49 10.61 4.21 3.33
CA ARG A 49 10.02 5.47 3.77
C ARG A 49 8.56 5.65 3.37
N LEU A 50 8.02 4.75 2.55
CA LEU A 50 6.67 4.94 2.00
C LEU A 50 5.58 5.05 3.07
N PHE A 51 5.77 4.43 4.23
CA PHE A 51 4.79 4.49 5.32
C PHE A 51 5.01 5.66 6.28
N GLU A 52 6.03 6.48 6.05
CA GLU A 52 6.28 7.64 6.91
C GLU A 52 5.24 8.71 6.65
N ARG A 53 4.80 9.36 7.72
CA ARG A 53 3.84 10.46 7.62
C ARG A 53 4.45 11.60 6.81
N PHE A 54 3.66 12.14 5.89
CA PHE A 54 4.04 13.26 5.02
C PHE A 54 5.13 12.97 4.00
N TYR A 55 5.60 11.73 3.91
CA TYR A 55 6.60 11.40 2.92
C TYR A 55 5.97 11.30 1.53
N ARG A 56 6.60 11.91 0.55
CA ARG A 56 6.18 11.86 -0.86
C ARG A 56 7.39 11.57 -1.73
N VAL A 57 7.25 10.60 -2.63
CA VAL A 57 8.31 10.23 -3.56
C VAL A 57 8.52 11.33 -4.60
N ASP A 58 7.43 11.90 -5.11
CA ASP A 58 7.47 12.97 -6.11
C ASP A 58 6.62 14.13 -5.61
N LYS A 59 7.27 15.08 -4.94
CA LYS A 59 6.56 16.17 -4.28
C LYS A 59 5.78 17.04 -5.24
N GLY A 60 6.33 17.30 -6.42
CA GLY A 60 5.66 18.15 -7.40
C GLY A 60 4.39 17.51 -7.95
N ARG A 61 4.48 16.26 -8.37
CA ARG A 61 3.34 15.53 -8.92
C ARG A 61 2.31 15.22 -7.85
N SER A 62 2.77 14.82 -6.66
CA SER A 62 1.88 14.48 -5.57
C SER A 62 0.97 15.64 -5.21
N ARG A 63 1.51 16.85 -5.23
CA ARG A 63 0.74 18.04 -4.87
C ARG A 63 -0.43 18.24 -5.82
N SER A 64 -0.20 18.09 -7.13
CA SER A 64 -1.25 18.27 -8.12
C SER A 64 -2.32 17.19 -8.05
N LYS A 65 -1.99 16.03 -7.54
CA LYS A 65 -2.93 14.91 -7.42
C LYS A 65 -3.60 14.84 -6.06
N GLY A 66 -3.33 15.82 -5.21
CA GLY A 66 -3.88 15.86 -3.87
C GLY A 66 -3.12 14.95 -2.92
N GLY A 67 -3.64 14.78 -1.74
CA GLY A 67 -3.02 13.95 -0.71
C GLY A 67 -1.89 14.66 0.01
N ALA A 68 -1.81 14.46 1.31
CA ALA A 68 -0.82 15.10 2.17
C ALA A 68 0.31 14.17 2.57
N GLY A 69 0.42 12.99 1.94
CA GLY A 69 1.42 12.01 2.32
C GLY A 69 1.02 11.25 3.57
N LEU A 70 -0.28 11.13 3.84
CA LEU A 70 -0.79 10.46 5.03
C LEU A 70 -1.40 9.08 4.73
N GLY A 71 -1.81 8.83 3.49
CA GLY A 71 -2.58 7.63 3.15
C GLY A 71 -1.90 6.32 3.53
N LEU A 72 -0.62 6.16 3.20
CA LEU A 72 0.09 4.92 3.51
C LEU A 72 0.43 4.81 4.99
N ALA A 73 0.66 5.95 5.67
CA ALA A 73 0.85 5.92 7.12
C ALA A 73 -0.43 5.45 7.82
N ILE A 74 -1.59 5.89 7.33
CA ILE A 74 -2.88 5.44 7.86
C ILE A 74 -3.06 3.94 7.62
N VAL A 75 -2.67 3.44 6.45
CA VAL A 75 -2.73 2.01 6.14
C VAL A 75 -1.90 1.22 7.14
N LYS A 76 -0.66 1.61 7.35
CA LYS A 76 0.22 0.89 8.27
C LYS A 76 -0.35 0.90 9.69
N HIS A 77 -0.83 2.06 10.14
CA HIS A 77 -1.42 2.17 11.48
C HIS A 77 -2.63 1.24 11.63
N ALA A 78 -3.50 1.22 10.63
CA ALA A 78 -4.69 0.37 10.66
C ALA A 78 -4.33 -1.12 10.68
N VAL A 79 -3.34 -1.52 9.88
CA VAL A 79 -2.87 -2.92 9.87
C VAL A 79 -2.33 -3.31 11.24
N LEU A 80 -1.49 -2.47 11.83
CA LEU A 80 -0.93 -2.74 13.15
C LEU A 80 -2.01 -2.77 14.22
N PHE A 81 -3.00 -1.88 14.12
CA PHE A 81 -4.12 -1.85 15.06
C PHE A 81 -4.91 -3.17 15.03
N HIS A 82 -5.02 -3.79 13.86
CA HIS A 82 -5.69 -5.09 13.71
C HIS A 82 -4.74 -6.28 13.95
N GLY A 83 -3.60 -6.04 14.57
CA GLY A 83 -2.68 -7.10 14.96
C GLY A 83 -1.90 -7.72 13.80
N GLY A 84 -1.86 -7.06 12.66
CA GLY A 84 -1.19 -7.59 11.48
C GLY A 84 0.16 -6.95 11.21
N THR A 85 0.72 -7.30 10.06
CA THR A 85 1.98 -6.74 9.56
C THR A 85 1.79 -6.31 8.12
N ILE A 86 2.61 -5.37 7.66
CA ILE A 86 2.57 -4.91 6.27
C ILE A 86 3.98 -4.66 5.76
N SER A 87 4.20 -5.02 4.50
CA SER A 87 5.43 -4.72 3.78
C SER A 87 5.09 -4.23 2.39
N VAL A 88 6.05 -3.55 1.75
CA VAL A 88 5.90 -3.07 0.39
C VAL A 88 7.17 -3.39 -0.40
N THR A 89 6.98 -3.85 -1.63
CA THR A 89 8.09 -4.14 -2.55
C THR A 89 7.69 -3.69 -3.95
N ASN A 90 8.66 -3.55 -4.84
CA ASN A 90 8.37 -3.39 -6.25
C ASN A 90 8.03 -4.74 -6.85
N ARG A 91 7.00 -4.79 -7.71
CA ARG A 91 6.68 -6.01 -8.45
C ARG A 91 7.74 -6.23 -9.53
N PRO A 92 8.15 -7.48 -9.79
CA PRO A 92 9.06 -7.75 -10.91
C PRO A 92 8.51 -7.27 -12.26
N GLN A 93 7.18 -7.31 -12.43
CA GLN A 93 6.53 -6.92 -13.68
C GLN A 93 6.26 -5.41 -13.78
N GLY A 94 6.56 -4.67 -12.72
CA GLY A 94 6.25 -3.25 -12.63
C GLY A 94 5.16 -2.97 -11.62
N GLY A 95 5.25 -1.84 -10.93
CA GLY A 95 4.31 -1.42 -9.91
C GLY A 95 4.73 -1.81 -8.51
N LEU A 96 3.86 -1.51 -7.56
CA LEU A 96 4.10 -1.81 -6.14
C LEU A 96 3.27 -3.01 -5.69
N ARG A 97 3.80 -3.71 -4.71
CA ARG A 97 3.12 -4.83 -4.07
C ARG A 97 3.10 -4.59 -2.57
N PHE A 98 1.89 -4.46 -2.03
CA PHE A 98 1.67 -4.39 -0.58
C PHE A 98 1.21 -5.77 -0.11
N ASP A 99 1.88 -6.29 0.89
CA ASP A 99 1.60 -7.62 1.44
C ASP A 99 1.30 -7.42 2.92
N PHE A 100 0.06 -7.69 3.33
CA PHE A 100 -0.33 -7.42 4.71
C PHE A 100 -1.23 -8.51 5.26
N THR A 101 -1.18 -8.62 6.58
CA THR A 101 -2.02 -9.57 7.32
C THR A 101 -2.95 -8.80 8.24
N LEU A 102 -4.09 -9.42 8.55
CA LEU A 102 -5.04 -8.89 9.51
C LEU A 102 -5.47 -10.04 10.40
N LYS A 103 -5.48 -9.82 11.72
CA LYS A 103 -6.04 -10.80 12.63
C LYS A 103 -7.55 -10.70 12.60
N LYS A 104 -8.20 -11.84 12.57
CA LYS A 104 -9.65 -11.89 12.68
C LYS A 104 -10.02 -11.77 14.14
N GLN A 105 -10.99 -10.91 14.42
CA GLN A 105 -11.48 -10.69 15.78
C GLN A 105 -12.88 -11.29 15.89
N PHE A 106 -13.04 -12.12 16.85
CA PHE A 106 -14.33 -12.77 17.11
C PHE A 106 -14.83 -12.46 18.50
#